data_a161ed532a27264059cd2079292156ab
#
_entry.id   a161ed532a27264059cd2079292156ab
#
_cell.length_a   1.000
_cell.length_b   1.000
_cell.length_c   1.000
_cell.angle_alpha   90.00
_cell.angle_beta   90.00
_cell.angle_gamma   90.00
#
_symmetry.space_group_name_H-M   'P 1'
#
loop_
_entity.id
_entity.type
_entity.pdbx_description
1 polymer ?
#
loop_
_entity_poly.entity_id
_entity_poly.type
_entity_poly.pdbx_seq_one_letter_code
_entity_poly.pdbx_strand_id
1 'polypeptide(L)'
;MDALEGLFRENARLVLIAHGSNVSGTVQDAEAIGRICAARGVPFALDGAQTAGHFPVDFQAMHLSALAVPGHKGLLGPGGIGALLVTDELARRMTPLIAGGTGSASDSEYLPDYLPDKFESGTANLPGCYGWEAAVRFVAERGVDSLRQHEMRLCQRFIEGLEEIPHVHLCGTRDMARRV
;
A
#
# COMPACT_ATOMS: atom_id res chain seq x y z
N MET A 1 -8.82 16.00 -9.74
CA MET A 1 -9.89 15.64 -8.79
C MET A 1 -11.25 15.59 -9.49
N ASP A 2 -11.62 16.56 -10.29
CA ASP A 2 -12.90 16.62 -11.02
C ASP A 2 -13.17 15.36 -11.87
N ALA A 3 -12.11 14.81 -12.49
CA ALA A 3 -12.24 13.57 -13.25
C ALA A 3 -12.62 12.37 -12.37
N LEU A 4 -12.11 12.27 -11.15
CA LEU A 4 -12.47 11.22 -10.20
C LEU A 4 -13.92 11.38 -9.76
N GLU A 5 -14.34 12.61 -9.46
CA GLU A 5 -15.72 12.88 -9.06
C GLU A 5 -16.73 12.48 -10.13
N GLY A 6 -16.39 12.70 -11.41
CA GLY A 6 -17.22 12.29 -12.55
C GLY A 6 -17.27 10.76 -12.77
N LEU A 7 -16.35 9.99 -12.19
CA LEU A 7 -16.35 8.53 -12.28
C LEU A 7 -17.20 7.84 -11.21
N PHE A 8 -17.55 8.54 -10.12
CA PHE A 8 -18.45 7.97 -9.12
C PHE A 8 -19.85 7.78 -9.69
N ARG A 9 -20.29 6.54 -9.66
CA ARG A 9 -21.66 6.16 -10.02
C ARG A 9 -22.45 5.90 -8.74
N GLU A 10 -23.78 5.94 -8.81
CA GLU A 10 -24.69 5.68 -7.67
C GLU A 10 -24.43 4.36 -6.95
N ASN A 11 -23.88 3.37 -7.65
CA ASN A 11 -23.58 2.04 -7.11
C ASN A 11 -22.09 1.77 -6.91
N ALA A 12 -21.24 2.78 -6.81
CA ALA A 12 -19.82 2.59 -6.49
C ALA A 12 -19.68 1.89 -5.12
N ARG A 13 -19.00 0.75 -5.08
CA ARG A 13 -18.86 -0.12 -3.89
C ARG A 13 -17.47 -0.06 -3.28
N LEU A 14 -16.48 0.33 -4.05
CA LEU A 14 -15.09 0.42 -3.66
C LEU A 14 -14.35 1.32 -4.64
N VAL A 15 -13.43 2.13 -4.13
CA VAL A 15 -12.36 2.75 -4.92
C VAL A 15 -11.07 2.06 -4.57
N LEU A 16 -10.33 1.57 -5.57
CA LEU A 16 -9.02 0.97 -5.43
C LEU A 16 -8.05 1.65 -6.39
N ILE A 17 -6.93 2.14 -5.88
CA ILE A 17 -5.86 2.72 -6.70
C ILE A 17 -4.49 2.23 -6.28
N ALA A 18 -3.53 2.24 -7.22
CA ALA A 18 -2.11 2.19 -6.90
C ALA A 18 -1.65 3.57 -6.42
N HIS A 19 -1.03 3.65 -5.23
CA HIS A 19 -0.55 4.92 -4.66
C HIS A 19 0.62 5.48 -5.46
N GLY A 20 1.57 4.63 -5.85
CA GLY A 20 2.73 5.00 -6.67
C GLY A 20 2.86 4.13 -7.91
N SER A 21 3.28 4.71 -9.01
CA SER A 21 3.57 3.99 -10.24
C SER A 21 4.99 3.41 -10.21
N ASN A 22 5.13 2.12 -10.45
CA ASN A 22 6.44 1.47 -10.62
C ASN A 22 7.15 1.79 -11.94
N VAL A 23 6.47 2.48 -12.85
CA VAL A 23 7.02 2.84 -14.17
C VAL A 23 7.45 4.30 -14.19
N SER A 24 6.55 5.21 -13.82
CA SER A 24 6.80 6.65 -13.87
C SER A 24 7.28 7.25 -12.53
N GLY A 25 7.17 6.50 -11.43
CA GLY A 25 7.45 6.98 -10.08
C GLY A 25 6.42 7.98 -9.55
N THR A 26 5.35 8.26 -10.28
CA THR A 26 4.36 9.27 -9.87
C THR A 26 3.49 8.76 -8.72
N VAL A 27 3.35 9.59 -7.68
CA VAL A 27 2.50 9.34 -6.51
C VAL A 27 1.17 10.07 -6.67
N GLN A 28 0.07 9.36 -6.38
CA GLN A 28 -1.29 9.91 -6.38
C GLN A 28 -1.59 10.64 -5.06
N ASP A 29 -2.44 11.66 -5.11
CA ASP A 29 -2.93 12.34 -3.92
C ASP A 29 -4.00 11.50 -3.19
N ALA A 30 -3.52 10.51 -2.40
CA ALA A 30 -4.38 9.58 -1.70
C ALA A 30 -5.25 10.26 -0.64
N GLU A 31 -4.77 11.33 0.01
CA GLU A 31 -5.57 12.06 0.99
C GLU A 31 -6.77 12.77 0.33
N ALA A 32 -6.55 13.44 -0.80
CA ALA A 32 -7.65 14.09 -1.49
C ALA A 32 -8.67 13.08 -2.04
N ILE A 33 -8.19 11.93 -2.56
CA ILE A 33 -9.05 10.83 -3.01
C ILE A 33 -9.85 10.26 -1.83
N GLY A 34 -9.18 10.01 -0.70
CA GLY A 34 -9.81 9.48 0.51
C GLY A 34 -10.89 10.39 1.07
N ARG A 35 -10.66 11.71 1.10
CA ARG A 35 -11.70 12.69 1.49
C ARG A 35 -12.93 12.60 0.59
N ILE A 36 -12.75 12.46 -0.72
CA ILE A 36 -13.87 12.30 -1.66
C ILE A 36 -14.62 11.00 -1.38
N CYS A 37 -13.90 9.90 -1.17
CA CYS A 37 -14.48 8.60 -0.87
C CYS A 37 -15.28 8.63 0.44
N ALA A 38 -14.69 9.19 1.50
CA ALA A 38 -15.33 9.33 2.81
C ALA A 38 -16.62 10.17 2.74
N ALA A 39 -16.59 11.29 2.02
CA ALA A 39 -17.78 12.14 1.83
C ALA A 39 -18.93 11.42 1.10
N ARG A 40 -18.63 10.36 0.35
CA ARG A 40 -19.62 9.54 -0.38
C ARG A 40 -19.95 8.21 0.30
N GLY A 41 -19.33 7.92 1.44
CA GLY A 41 -19.50 6.64 2.12
C GLY A 41 -19.01 5.43 1.31
N VAL A 42 -18.05 5.63 0.40
CA VAL A 42 -17.48 4.57 -0.44
C VAL A 42 -16.13 4.15 0.15
N PRO A 43 -15.93 2.86 0.47
CA PRO A 43 -14.64 2.37 0.95
C PRO A 43 -13.51 2.69 -0.01
N PHE A 44 -12.34 3.04 0.56
CA PHE A 44 -11.14 3.36 -0.21
C PHE A 44 -10.01 2.39 0.13
N ALA A 45 -9.52 1.66 -0.88
CA ALA A 45 -8.39 0.75 -0.79
C ALA A 45 -7.18 1.30 -1.55
N LEU A 46 -6.01 1.19 -0.95
CA LEU A 46 -4.75 1.67 -1.51
C LEU A 46 -3.78 0.51 -1.72
N ASP A 47 -3.26 0.38 -2.92
CA ASP A 47 -2.07 -0.44 -3.17
C ASP A 47 -0.83 0.40 -2.85
N GLY A 48 -0.24 0.14 -1.68
CA GLY A 48 0.95 0.80 -1.17
C GLY A 48 2.26 0.13 -1.60
N ALA A 49 2.22 -0.77 -2.60
CA ALA A 49 3.36 -1.58 -2.97
C ALA A 49 4.62 -0.78 -3.37
N GLN A 50 4.47 0.43 -3.89
CA GLN A 50 5.59 1.30 -4.26
C GLN A 50 5.87 2.39 -3.25
N THR A 51 4.99 2.61 -2.27
CA THR A 51 5.08 3.77 -1.38
C THR A 51 5.35 3.42 0.07
N ALA A 52 4.87 2.28 0.56
CA ALA A 52 5.14 1.86 1.93
C ALA A 52 6.65 1.71 2.18
N GLY A 53 7.16 2.44 3.17
CA GLY A 53 8.58 2.52 3.50
C GLY A 53 9.39 3.57 2.72
N HIS A 54 8.89 4.06 1.58
CA HIS A 54 9.52 5.11 0.75
C HIS A 54 8.79 6.45 0.83
N PHE A 55 7.52 6.43 1.16
CA PHE A 55 6.64 7.61 1.21
C PHE A 55 5.78 7.53 2.47
N PRO A 56 5.52 8.64 3.16
CA PRO A 56 4.59 8.63 4.28
C PRO A 56 3.20 8.13 3.87
N VAL A 57 2.72 7.09 4.53
CA VAL A 57 1.37 6.55 4.32
C VAL A 57 0.68 6.52 5.67
N ASP A 58 -0.27 7.42 5.85
CA ASP A 58 -1.11 7.46 7.06
C ASP A 58 -2.50 6.91 6.74
N PHE A 59 -2.79 5.74 7.30
CA PHE A 59 -4.04 5.02 7.06
C PHE A 59 -5.27 5.85 7.44
N GLN A 60 -5.20 6.61 8.52
CA GLN A 60 -6.32 7.39 9.04
C GLN A 60 -6.46 8.72 8.29
N ALA A 61 -5.36 9.47 8.11
CA ALA A 61 -5.38 10.74 7.40
C ALA A 61 -5.80 10.59 5.93
N MET A 62 -5.46 9.46 5.31
CA MET A 62 -5.87 9.10 3.96
C MET A 62 -7.27 8.48 3.88
N HIS A 63 -8.00 8.37 4.99
CA HIS A 63 -9.33 7.74 5.07
C HIS A 63 -9.39 6.34 4.42
N LEU A 64 -8.35 5.53 4.62
CA LEU A 64 -8.28 4.20 4.03
C LEU A 64 -9.23 3.22 4.73
N SER A 65 -9.85 2.37 3.93
CA SER A 65 -10.56 1.18 4.41
C SER A 65 -9.71 -0.08 4.28
N ALA A 66 -8.75 -0.08 3.32
CA ALA A 66 -7.76 -1.12 3.18
C ALA A 66 -6.44 -0.58 2.62
N LEU A 67 -5.32 -1.21 3.00
CA LEU A 67 -3.98 -0.93 2.49
C LEU A 67 -3.24 -2.25 2.28
N ALA A 68 -2.84 -2.52 1.04
CA ALA A 68 -2.03 -3.68 0.70
C ALA A 68 -0.55 -3.29 0.56
N VAL A 69 0.34 -4.04 1.22
CA VAL A 69 1.79 -3.78 1.20
C VAL A 69 2.58 -5.09 1.09
N PRO A 70 3.58 -5.18 0.19
CA PRO A 70 4.53 -6.28 0.17
C PRO A 70 5.66 -6.04 1.17
N GLY A 71 6.19 -7.11 1.74
CA GLY A 71 7.32 -7.00 2.66
C GLY A 71 8.64 -6.64 1.98
N HIS A 72 8.85 -7.09 0.73
CA HIS A 72 10.16 -7.10 0.04
C HIS A 72 10.52 -5.83 -0.74
N LYS A 73 9.73 -4.75 -0.65
CA LYS A 73 10.03 -3.46 -1.29
C LYS A 73 10.53 -2.45 -0.26
N GLY A 74 9.96 -1.26 -0.18
CA GLY A 74 10.41 -0.21 0.74
C GLY A 74 10.38 -0.57 2.22
N LEU A 75 9.66 -1.62 2.59
CA LEU A 75 9.70 -2.19 3.95
C LEU A 75 10.86 -3.16 4.19
N LEU A 76 11.75 -3.37 3.20
CA LEU A 76 13.04 -4.06 3.26
C LEU A 76 13.01 -5.50 3.79
N GLY A 77 11.84 -6.13 3.83
CA GLY A 77 11.65 -7.49 4.30
C GLY A 77 11.94 -8.55 3.24
N PRO A 78 11.83 -9.83 3.59
CA PRO A 78 12.04 -10.93 2.66
C PRO A 78 10.91 -11.04 1.65
N GLY A 79 11.17 -11.74 0.53
CA GLY A 79 10.15 -12.13 -0.44
C GLY A 79 9.16 -13.13 0.15
N GLY A 80 7.96 -13.22 -0.44
CA GLY A 80 6.94 -14.18 -0.03
C GLY A 80 6.16 -13.80 1.23
N ILE A 81 6.23 -12.52 1.66
CA ILE A 81 5.44 -11.98 2.74
C ILE A 81 4.88 -10.59 2.37
N GLY A 82 3.75 -10.24 2.94
CA GLY A 82 3.08 -8.96 2.81
C GLY A 82 1.94 -8.85 3.80
N ALA A 83 1.27 -7.72 3.85
CA ALA A 83 0.10 -7.50 4.69
C ALA A 83 -1.04 -6.81 3.94
N LEU A 84 -2.24 -7.12 4.35
CA LEU A 84 -3.44 -6.36 4.08
C LEU A 84 -3.93 -5.78 5.41
N LEU A 85 -3.80 -4.48 5.59
CA LEU A 85 -4.45 -3.76 6.67
C LEU A 85 -5.87 -3.46 6.20
N VAL A 86 -6.85 -3.74 7.03
CA VAL A 86 -8.26 -3.55 6.68
C VAL A 86 -9.06 -3.11 7.90
N THR A 87 -10.02 -2.20 7.70
CA THR A 87 -10.94 -1.81 8.78
C THR A 87 -11.91 -2.95 9.09
N ASP A 88 -12.34 -3.06 10.36
CA ASP A 88 -13.31 -4.07 10.77
C ASP A 88 -14.61 -3.99 9.98
N GLU A 89 -15.04 -2.77 9.62
CA GLU A 89 -16.23 -2.56 8.81
C GLU A 89 -16.12 -3.21 7.44
N LEU A 90 -15.00 -2.96 6.73
CA LEU A 90 -14.76 -3.55 5.43
C LEU A 90 -14.55 -5.05 5.54
N ALA A 91 -13.78 -5.52 6.52
CA ALA A 91 -13.51 -6.93 6.74
C ALA A 91 -14.79 -7.76 6.95
N ARG A 92 -15.78 -7.23 7.69
CA ARG A 92 -17.09 -7.89 7.85
C ARG A 92 -17.84 -8.07 6.53
N ARG A 93 -17.63 -7.18 5.56
CA ARG A 93 -18.28 -7.21 4.24
C ARG A 93 -17.53 -8.05 3.20
N MET A 94 -16.27 -8.39 3.48
CA MET A 94 -15.44 -9.19 2.58
C MET A 94 -15.67 -10.67 2.80
N THR A 95 -15.57 -11.43 1.70
CA THR A 95 -15.55 -12.89 1.71
C THR A 95 -14.13 -13.35 1.40
N PRO A 96 -13.56 -14.31 2.17
CA PRO A 96 -12.27 -14.90 1.85
C PRO A 96 -12.28 -15.55 0.45
N LEU A 97 -11.23 -15.30 -0.33
CA LEU A 97 -11.03 -15.97 -1.63
C LEU A 97 -10.41 -17.35 -1.47
N ILE A 98 -9.60 -17.52 -0.42
CA ILE A 98 -8.91 -18.77 -0.11
C ILE A 98 -9.48 -19.27 1.21
N ALA A 99 -9.93 -20.51 1.22
CA ALA A 99 -10.43 -21.19 2.39
C ALA A 99 -9.51 -22.36 2.75
N GLY A 100 -9.34 -22.62 4.05
CA GLY A 100 -8.52 -23.71 4.56
C GLY A 100 -8.48 -23.68 6.08
N GLY A 101 -7.81 -24.67 6.67
CA GLY A 101 -7.63 -24.72 8.12
C GLY A 101 -6.81 -23.53 8.62
N THR A 102 -7.24 -22.92 9.71
CA THR A 102 -6.58 -21.78 10.37
C THR A 102 -5.84 -22.20 11.65
N GLY A 103 -6.10 -23.41 12.13
CA GLY A 103 -5.56 -23.92 13.41
C GLY A 103 -6.32 -23.45 14.65
N SER A 104 -7.19 -22.47 14.54
CA SER A 104 -7.95 -21.91 15.68
C SER A 104 -9.36 -22.51 15.85
N ALA A 105 -9.95 -23.03 14.77
CA ALA A 105 -11.29 -23.63 14.77
C ALA A 105 -11.31 -24.91 13.91
N SER A 106 -10.37 -25.83 14.19
CA SER A 106 -10.13 -27.02 13.37
C SER A 106 -11.27 -28.06 13.43
N ASP A 107 -12.18 -27.93 14.37
CA ASP A 107 -13.39 -28.73 14.55
C ASP A 107 -14.61 -28.18 13.80
N SER A 108 -14.47 -27.01 13.20
CA SER A 108 -15.53 -26.34 12.42
C SER A 108 -15.36 -26.59 10.92
N GLU A 109 -16.46 -26.83 10.21
CA GLU A 109 -16.50 -26.86 8.75
C GLU A 109 -16.53 -25.42 8.13
N TYR A 110 -16.69 -24.40 8.97
CA TYR A 110 -16.76 -23.01 8.56
C TYR A 110 -15.51 -22.26 8.99
N LEU A 111 -15.05 -21.34 8.12
CA LEU A 111 -13.98 -20.41 8.49
C LEU A 111 -14.41 -19.51 9.64
N PRO A 112 -13.47 -19.15 10.54
CA PRO A 112 -13.72 -18.14 11.55
C PRO A 112 -14.12 -16.80 10.92
N ASP A 113 -15.01 -16.04 11.57
CA ASP A 113 -15.43 -14.71 11.09
C ASP A 113 -14.73 -13.57 11.85
N TYR A 114 -13.61 -13.86 12.51
CA TYR A 114 -12.77 -12.87 13.19
C TYR A 114 -11.39 -12.78 12.56
N LEU A 115 -10.76 -11.61 12.68
CA LEU A 115 -9.41 -11.33 12.19
C LEU A 115 -8.35 -11.82 13.19
N PRO A 116 -7.19 -12.27 12.72
CA PRO A 116 -6.79 -12.38 11.31
C PRO A 116 -7.27 -13.65 10.61
N ASP A 117 -7.78 -14.63 11.33
CA ASP A 117 -8.04 -16.01 10.92
C ASP A 117 -9.02 -16.10 9.75
N LYS A 118 -9.96 -15.14 9.65
CA LYS A 118 -10.88 -15.05 8.51
C LYS A 118 -10.17 -15.06 7.15
N PHE A 119 -9.00 -14.45 7.06
CA PHE A 119 -8.25 -14.28 5.81
C PHE A 119 -6.91 -15.02 5.78
N GLU A 120 -6.53 -15.67 6.87
CA GLU A 120 -5.27 -16.39 6.99
C GLU A 120 -5.52 -17.88 7.10
N SER A 121 -5.49 -18.58 5.96
CA SER A 121 -5.60 -20.04 5.92
C SER A 121 -4.23 -20.71 5.71
N GLY A 122 -4.04 -21.88 6.32
CA GLY A 122 -2.82 -22.65 6.24
C GLY A 122 -1.77 -22.24 7.27
N THR A 123 -0.53 -22.72 7.10
CA THR A 123 0.58 -22.42 7.99
C THR A 123 1.23 -21.10 7.60
N ALA A 124 1.32 -20.17 8.53
CA ALA A 124 1.96 -18.87 8.31
C ALA A 124 3.46 -19.03 7.97
N ASN A 125 3.98 -18.13 7.11
CA ASN A 125 5.39 -18.01 6.81
C ASN A 125 6.14 -17.37 7.99
N LEU A 126 6.33 -18.10 9.09
CA LEU A 126 6.97 -17.59 10.31
C LEU A 126 8.39 -17.03 10.05
N PRO A 127 9.28 -17.70 9.29
CA PRO A 127 10.58 -17.10 8.97
C PRO A 127 10.46 -15.75 8.27
N GLY A 128 9.50 -15.63 7.35
CA GLY A 128 9.20 -14.37 6.67
C GLY A 128 8.68 -13.30 7.65
N CYS A 129 7.81 -13.66 8.59
CA CYS A 129 7.29 -12.74 9.61
C CYS A 129 8.42 -12.17 10.48
N TYR A 130 9.31 -13.02 11.01
CA TYR A 130 10.45 -12.58 11.83
C TYR A 130 11.43 -11.70 11.04
N GLY A 131 11.74 -12.09 9.80
CA GLY A 131 12.60 -11.27 8.93
C GLY A 131 11.98 -9.92 8.61
N TRP A 132 10.67 -9.89 8.38
CA TRP A 132 9.96 -8.64 8.10
C TRP A 132 9.79 -7.75 9.34
N GLU A 133 9.57 -8.34 10.51
CA GLU A 133 9.55 -7.60 11.78
C GLU A 133 10.85 -6.84 12.00
N ALA A 134 12.00 -7.51 11.83
CA ALA A 134 13.31 -6.88 11.96
C ALA A 134 13.50 -5.73 10.93
N ALA A 135 13.04 -5.92 9.70
CA ALA A 135 13.12 -4.92 8.65
C ALA A 135 12.23 -3.70 8.93
N VAL A 136 10.99 -3.92 9.35
CA VAL A 136 10.06 -2.83 9.73
C VAL A 136 10.62 -2.03 10.91
N ARG A 137 11.21 -2.71 11.90
CA ARG A 137 11.87 -2.06 13.02
C ARG A 137 13.03 -1.17 12.55
N PHE A 138 13.86 -1.66 11.64
CA PHE A 138 14.94 -0.87 11.03
C PHE A 138 14.41 0.37 10.31
N VAL A 139 13.35 0.23 9.49
CA VAL A 139 12.71 1.35 8.79
C VAL A 139 12.15 2.37 9.78
N ALA A 140 11.50 1.89 10.84
CA ALA A 140 10.96 2.76 11.89
C ALA A 140 12.05 3.53 12.64
N GLU A 141 13.17 2.89 12.99
CA GLU A 141 14.30 3.52 13.66
C GLU A 141 15.00 4.57 12.78
N ARG A 142 15.10 4.31 11.47
CA ARG A 142 15.68 5.26 10.51
C ARG A 142 14.74 6.42 10.20
N GLY A 143 13.44 6.16 10.27
CA GLY A 143 12.38 7.07 9.88
C GLY A 143 12.17 7.12 8.36
N VAL A 144 10.92 6.94 7.93
CA VAL A 144 10.54 6.98 6.50
C VAL A 144 10.96 8.28 5.84
N ASP A 145 10.79 9.43 6.51
CA ASP A 145 11.18 10.73 5.97
C ASP A 145 12.68 10.84 5.70
N SER A 146 13.52 10.28 6.59
CA SER A 146 14.98 10.27 6.42
C SER A 146 15.40 9.40 5.23
N LEU A 147 14.80 8.22 5.09
CA LEU A 147 15.02 7.33 3.95
C LEU A 147 14.59 8.00 2.66
N ARG A 148 13.38 8.55 2.63
CA ARG A 148 12.85 9.29 1.49
C ARG A 148 13.76 10.46 1.07
N GLN A 149 14.22 11.28 2.00
CA GLN A 149 15.13 12.39 1.69
C GLN A 149 16.42 11.91 1.03
N HIS A 150 16.96 10.79 1.48
CA HIS A 150 18.15 10.20 0.87
C HIS A 150 17.87 9.75 -0.57
N GLU A 151 16.80 9.01 -0.79
CA GLU A 151 16.39 8.50 -2.09
C GLU A 151 16.09 9.62 -3.08
N MET A 152 15.36 10.66 -2.65
CA MET A 152 15.02 11.79 -3.51
C MET A 152 16.25 12.61 -3.93
N ARG A 153 17.25 12.76 -3.05
CA ARG A 153 18.53 13.39 -3.46
C ARG A 153 19.25 12.59 -4.56
N LEU A 154 19.26 11.27 -4.44
CA LEU A 154 19.86 10.41 -5.47
C LEU A 154 19.06 10.45 -6.77
N CYS A 155 17.73 10.38 -6.66
CA CYS A 155 16.82 10.45 -7.80
C CYS A 155 16.98 11.78 -8.56
N GLN A 156 17.01 12.90 -7.83
CA GLN A 156 17.21 14.23 -8.44
C GLN A 156 18.53 14.29 -9.19
N ARG A 157 19.63 13.89 -8.55
CA ARG A 157 20.96 13.86 -9.19
C ARG A 157 20.98 12.97 -10.44
N PHE A 158 20.28 11.83 -10.41
CA PHE A 158 20.17 10.94 -11.56
C PHE A 158 19.40 11.58 -12.72
N ILE A 159 18.28 12.25 -12.42
CA ILE A 159 17.48 12.96 -13.42
C ILE A 159 18.28 14.10 -14.06
N GLU A 160 18.96 14.92 -13.25
CA GLU A 160 19.80 16.00 -13.73
C GLU A 160 20.89 15.47 -14.68
N GLY A 161 21.56 14.36 -14.33
CA GLY A 161 22.55 13.73 -15.21
C GLY A 161 21.94 13.15 -16.50
N LEU A 162 20.70 12.63 -16.47
CA LEU A 162 20.03 12.17 -17.69
C LEU A 162 19.68 13.31 -18.64
N GLU A 163 19.35 14.49 -18.12
CA GLU A 163 18.99 15.66 -18.92
C GLU A 163 20.19 16.25 -19.70
N GLU A 164 21.41 15.95 -19.26
CA GLU A 164 22.65 16.31 -19.99
C GLU A 164 22.91 15.40 -21.20
N ILE A 165 22.24 14.25 -21.30
CA ILE A 165 22.46 13.29 -22.38
C ILE A 165 21.56 13.62 -23.58
N PRO A 166 22.11 13.93 -24.78
CA PRO A 166 21.31 14.22 -25.95
C PRO A 166 20.34 13.08 -26.29
N HIS A 167 19.12 13.42 -26.70
CA HIS A 167 18.05 12.49 -27.12
C HIS A 167 17.46 11.60 -26.00
N VAL A 168 17.80 11.83 -24.73
CA VAL A 168 17.12 11.20 -23.61
C VAL A 168 15.91 12.04 -23.20
N HIS A 169 14.78 11.40 -23.04
CA HIS A 169 13.52 12.03 -22.58
C HIS A 169 13.04 11.36 -21.30
N LEU A 170 12.92 12.15 -20.23
CA LEU A 170 12.37 11.68 -18.97
C LEU A 170 10.85 11.49 -19.10
N CYS A 171 10.37 10.29 -18.80
CA CYS A 171 8.96 10.00 -18.60
C CYS A 171 8.61 10.03 -17.09
N GLY A 172 7.50 10.68 -16.75
CA GLY A 172 7.03 10.83 -15.37
C GLY A 172 7.25 12.23 -14.81
N THR A 173 6.98 12.40 -13.52
CA THR A 173 7.08 13.70 -12.86
C THR A 173 8.51 14.04 -12.49
N ARG A 174 8.86 15.34 -12.57
CA ARG A 174 10.09 15.91 -12.00
C ARG A 174 9.88 16.42 -10.57
N ASP A 175 8.65 16.49 -10.14
CA ASP A 175 8.31 16.92 -8.80
C ASP A 175 8.65 15.83 -7.77
N MET A 176 9.73 16.04 -7.02
CA MET A 176 10.20 15.10 -6.00
C MET A 176 9.19 14.90 -4.87
N ALA A 177 8.30 15.84 -4.64
CA ALA A 177 7.23 15.70 -3.65
C ALA A 177 6.19 14.64 -4.07
N ARG A 178 6.02 14.43 -5.37
CA ARG A 178 5.08 13.50 -5.99
C ARG A 178 5.76 12.30 -6.66
N ARG A 179 6.93 11.93 -6.19
CA ARG A 179 7.72 10.84 -6.75
C ARG A 179 8.13 9.82 -5.69
N VAL A 180 8.17 8.54 -6.06
CA VAL A 180 8.84 7.45 -5.34
C VAL A 180 9.99 6.89 -6.20
#